data_8624849a1c5386a73038f44e2dbb3147
#
_entry.id   8624849a1c5386a73038f44e2dbb3147
#
_cell.length_a   1.000
_cell.length_b   1.000
_cell.length_c   1.000
_cell.angle_alpha   90.00
_cell.angle_beta   90.00
_cell.angle_gamma   90.00
#
_symmetry.space_group_name_H-M   'P 1'
#
loop_
_entity.id
_entity.type
_entity.pdbx_description
1 polymer ?
#
loop_
_entity_poly.entity_id
_entity_poly.type
_entity_poly.pdbx_seq_one_letter_code
_entity_poly.pdbx_strand_id
1 'polypeptide(L)'
;MITKFAVKNYRGFADRIEWDLSHPSSYSFNTFAIKDGIVKNGIIYGPNGSGKSNLALAVFDIILHLTQKAKNPHQFEAIINALHPNDLVSFEYTFRFGTNIVDYYYSKSIYGIESEKVVLDGNVVFALDNNNLTIESLEF
;
A
#
# COMPACT_ATOMS: atom_id res chain seq x y z
N MET A 1 -11.27 -0.71 6.98
CA MET A 1 -10.27 -1.76 7.30
C MET A 1 -9.49 -2.07 6.02
N ILE A 2 -8.17 -2.25 6.11
CA ILE A 2 -7.35 -2.67 4.95
C ILE A 2 -7.75 -4.11 4.56
N THR A 3 -7.95 -4.33 3.27
CA THR A 3 -8.34 -5.65 2.72
C THR A 3 -7.27 -6.22 1.80
N LYS A 4 -6.48 -5.35 1.17
CA LYS A 4 -5.38 -5.74 0.30
C LYS A 4 -4.27 -4.70 0.36
N PHE A 5 -3.04 -5.17 0.23
CA PHE A 5 -1.84 -4.35 0.11
C PHE A 5 -0.90 -4.96 -0.92
N ALA A 6 -0.30 -4.13 -1.75
CA ALA A 6 0.81 -4.55 -2.60
C ALA A 6 1.89 -3.47 -2.68
N VAL A 7 3.11 -3.90 -2.91
CA VAL A 7 4.26 -3.01 -3.09
C VAL A 7 5.23 -3.61 -4.11
N LYS A 8 5.86 -2.74 -4.89
CA LYS A 8 6.89 -3.11 -5.87
C LYS A 8 8.10 -2.19 -5.73
N ASN A 9 9.27 -2.74 -5.99
CA ASN A 9 10.56 -2.02 -5.96
C ASN A 9 10.89 -1.37 -4.61
N TYR A 10 10.47 -1.99 -3.51
CA TYR A 10 10.63 -1.47 -2.15
C TYR A 10 11.69 -2.24 -1.39
N ARG A 11 12.81 -1.62 -1.01
CA ARG A 11 13.90 -2.23 -0.24
C ARG A 11 14.30 -3.60 -0.78
N GLY A 12 14.09 -4.68 -0.03
CA GLY A 12 14.39 -6.06 -0.42
C GLY A 12 13.41 -6.68 -1.43
N PHE A 13 12.32 -5.98 -1.80
CA PHE A 13 11.31 -6.47 -2.73
C PHE A 13 11.47 -5.80 -4.09
N ALA A 14 12.20 -6.45 -5.01
CA ALA A 14 12.35 -5.98 -6.39
C ALA A 14 11.03 -6.14 -7.16
N ASP A 15 10.45 -7.34 -7.08
CA ASP A 15 9.19 -7.67 -7.73
C ASP A 15 7.98 -7.24 -6.88
N ARG A 16 6.81 -7.16 -7.53
CA ARG A 16 5.55 -6.87 -6.85
C ARG A 16 5.18 -8.02 -5.92
N ILE A 17 5.00 -7.70 -4.66
CA ILE A 17 4.42 -8.60 -3.67
C ILE A 17 3.03 -8.11 -3.30
N GLU A 18 2.11 -9.04 -3.05
CA GLU A 18 0.73 -8.74 -2.66
C GLU A 18 0.38 -9.50 -1.38
N TRP A 19 -0.32 -8.81 -0.50
CA TRP A 19 -0.90 -9.37 0.71
C TRP A 19 -2.41 -9.14 0.69
N ASP A 20 -3.17 -10.19 0.40
CA ASP A 20 -4.63 -10.18 0.34
C ASP A 20 -5.21 -10.72 1.65
N LEU A 21 -5.96 -9.89 2.35
CA LEU A 21 -6.63 -10.18 3.62
C LEU A 21 -8.13 -10.45 3.43
N SER A 22 -8.64 -10.36 2.21
CA SER A 22 -10.07 -10.48 1.90
C SER A 22 -10.55 -11.92 1.68
N HIS A 23 -9.62 -12.88 1.63
CA HIS A 23 -9.92 -14.30 1.38
C HIS A 23 -9.43 -15.19 2.52
N PRO A 24 -9.99 -15.05 3.75
CA PRO A 24 -9.63 -15.95 4.84
C PRO A 24 -10.08 -17.38 4.52
N SER A 25 -9.23 -18.35 4.86
CA SER A 25 -9.65 -19.75 4.85
C SER A 25 -10.73 -19.99 5.89
N SER A 26 -11.61 -20.97 5.65
CA SER A 26 -12.64 -21.34 6.61
C SER A 26 -12.03 -22.15 7.75
N TYR A 27 -11.66 -21.46 8.83
CA TYR A 27 -11.22 -22.10 10.08
C TYR A 27 -12.33 -22.03 11.13
N SER A 28 -12.53 -23.13 11.85
CA SER A 28 -13.44 -23.19 13.01
C SER A 28 -12.79 -22.65 14.29
N PHE A 29 -11.47 -22.44 14.27
CA PHE A 29 -10.67 -21.98 15.41
C PHE A 29 -10.21 -20.53 15.20
N ASN A 30 -10.09 -19.75 16.28
CA ASN A 30 -9.70 -18.33 16.24
C ASN A 30 -10.56 -17.44 15.34
N THR A 31 -11.86 -17.63 15.36
CA THR A 31 -12.83 -16.86 14.55
C THR A 31 -12.77 -15.35 14.82
N PHE A 32 -12.28 -14.93 16.00
CA PHE A 32 -12.08 -13.51 16.35
C PHE A 32 -11.01 -12.82 15.49
N ALA A 33 -10.13 -13.58 14.82
CA ALA A 33 -9.12 -13.05 13.91
C ALA A 33 -9.70 -12.61 12.55
N ILE A 34 -10.95 -12.99 12.27
CA ILE A 34 -11.68 -12.66 11.05
C ILE A 34 -12.89 -11.81 11.43
N LYS A 35 -13.05 -10.68 10.74
CA LYS A 35 -14.22 -9.81 10.88
C LYS A 35 -14.77 -9.46 9.51
N ASP A 36 -16.06 -9.73 9.29
CA ASP A 36 -16.77 -9.42 8.04
C ASP A 36 -16.07 -10.02 6.79
N GLY A 37 -15.51 -11.24 6.92
CA GLY A 37 -14.78 -11.90 5.86
C GLY A 37 -13.38 -11.35 5.58
N ILE A 38 -12.82 -10.53 6.48
CA ILE A 38 -11.48 -9.95 6.35
C ILE A 38 -10.61 -10.42 7.51
N VAL A 39 -9.38 -10.79 7.22
CA VAL A 39 -8.38 -11.11 8.25
C VAL A 39 -8.03 -9.83 9.02
N LYS A 40 -8.44 -9.78 10.27
CA LYS A 40 -8.19 -8.64 11.17
C LYS A 40 -6.84 -8.75 11.88
N ASN A 41 -6.50 -9.96 12.31
CA ASN A 41 -5.27 -10.25 13.02
C ASN A 41 -4.53 -11.37 12.31
N GLY A 42 -3.27 -11.13 11.95
CA GLY A 42 -2.40 -12.09 11.32
C GLY A 42 -1.00 -12.05 11.91
N ILE A 43 -0.30 -13.16 11.84
CA ILE A 43 1.10 -13.28 12.26
C ILE A 43 1.94 -13.63 11.04
N ILE A 44 3.00 -12.85 10.81
CA ILE A 44 3.98 -13.10 9.78
C ILE A 44 5.23 -13.69 10.43
N TYR A 45 5.62 -14.87 10.02
CA TYR A 45 6.82 -15.52 10.51
C TYR A 45 7.72 -15.97 9.35
N GLY A 46 8.99 -16.20 9.64
CA GLY A 46 10.00 -16.61 8.67
C GLY A 46 11.40 -16.41 9.20
N PRO A 47 12.43 -16.92 8.52
CA PRO A 47 13.82 -16.77 8.93
C PRO A 47 14.28 -15.31 8.95
N ASN A 48 15.40 -15.04 9.61
CA ASN A 48 16.02 -13.72 9.58
C ASN A 48 16.42 -13.36 8.14
N GLY A 49 16.21 -12.09 7.76
CA GLY A 49 16.49 -11.62 6.40
C GLY A 49 15.38 -11.90 5.37
N SER A 50 14.28 -12.57 5.74
CA SER A 50 13.17 -12.87 4.80
C SER A 50 12.27 -11.69 4.41
N GLY A 51 12.54 -10.48 4.93
CA GLY A 51 11.78 -9.28 4.57
C GLY A 51 10.59 -8.94 5.47
N LYS A 52 10.37 -9.66 6.59
CA LYS A 52 9.24 -9.41 7.51
C LYS A 52 9.13 -7.95 7.94
N SER A 53 10.24 -7.36 8.40
CA SER A 53 10.27 -5.95 8.82
C SER A 53 10.08 -5.00 7.66
N ASN A 54 10.60 -5.31 6.48
CA ASN A 54 10.40 -4.51 5.28
C ASN A 54 8.92 -4.50 4.84
N LEU A 55 8.23 -5.64 4.95
CA LEU A 55 6.80 -5.70 4.67
C LEU A 55 6.00 -4.83 5.65
N ALA A 56 6.29 -4.92 6.95
CA ALA A 56 5.63 -4.08 7.95
C ALA A 56 5.87 -2.58 7.66
N LEU A 57 7.10 -2.19 7.38
CA LEU A 57 7.44 -0.80 7.04
C LEU A 57 6.74 -0.34 5.76
N ALA A 58 6.63 -1.19 4.75
CA ALA A 58 5.92 -0.89 3.51
C ALA A 58 4.43 -0.66 3.76
N VAL A 59 3.77 -1.50 4.58
CA VAL A 59 2.36 -1.32 4.94
C VAL A 59 2.13 0.01 5.67
N PHE A 60 3.07 0.43 6.53
CA PHE A 60 2.97 1.69 7.27
C PHE A 60 3.45 2.93 6.50
N ASP A 61 4.01 2.78 5.30
CA ASP A 61 4.47 3.91 4.49
C ASP A 61 3.36 4.93 4.22
N ILE A 62 2.11 4.48 4.07
CA ILE A 62 0.94 5.35 3.87
C ILE A 62 0.80 6.41 4.98
N ILE A 63 1.16 6.10 6.22
CA ILE A 63 1.09 7.05 7.34
C ILE A 63 2.11 8.16 7.12
N LEU A 64 3.34 7.82 6.72
CA LEU A 64 4.38 8.80 6.41
C LEU A 64 4.00 9.65 5.20
N HIS A 65 3.39 9.01 4.19
CA HIS A 65 2.93 9.65 2.98
C HIS A 65 1.83 10.68 3.25
N LEU A 66 0.73 10.28 3.89
CA LEU A 66 -0.42 11.15 4.16
C LEU A 66 -0.11 12.25 5.21
N THR A 67 0.79 12.00 6.14
CA THR A 67 1.19 13.00 7.14
C THR A 67 2.33 13.91 6.68
N GLN A 68 2.87 13.69 5.48
CA GLN A 68 4.02 14.42 4.93
C GLN A 68 5.24 14.47 5.87
N LYS A 69 5.41 13.46 6.70
CA LYS A 69 6.55 13.37 7.63
C LYS A 69 7.86 12.99 6.95
N ALA A 70 7.79 12.37 5.78
CA ALA A 70 8.96 12.03 4.97
C ALA A 70 9.36 13.25 4.11
N LYS A 71 10.10 14.20 4.69
CA LYS A 71 10.56 15.43 4.00
C LYS A 71 12.02 15.39 3.58
N ASN A 72 12.78 14.35 3.98
CA ASN A 72 14.20 14.26 3.68
C ASN A 72 14.43 13.42 2.40
N PRO A 73 15.13 13.95 1.38
CA PRO A 73 15.45 13.19 0.15
C PRO A 73 16.13 11.84 0.41
N HIS A 74 16.98 11.74 1.42
CA HIS A 74 17.59 10.46 1.80
C HIS A 74 16.60 9.38 2.25
N GLN A 75 15.40 9.76 2.69
CA GLN A 75 14.36 8.80 3.05
C GLN A 75 13.76 8.13 1.81
N PHE A 76 13.63 8.85 0.70
CA PHE A 76 13.14 8.29 -0.56
C PHE A 76 14.16 7.33 -1.17
N GLU A 77 15.44 7.68 -1.16
CA GLU A 77 16.51 6.80 -1.60
C GLU A 77 16.56 5.49 -0.80
N ALA A 78 16.39 5.57 0.52
CA ALA A 78 16.47 4.43 1.44
C ALA A 78 15.34 3.40 1.27
N ILE A 79 14.24 3.75 0.60
CA ILE A 79 13.10 2.83 0.36
C ILE A 79 13.17 2.12 -0.99
N ILE A 80 13.97 2.62 -1.93
CA ILE A 80 14.08 2.06 -3.28
C ILE A 80 14.95 0.79 -3.25
N ASN A 81 14.60 -0.19 -4.08
CA ASN A 81 15.39 -1.40 -4.21
C ASN A 81 16.75 -1.10 -4.86
N ALA A 82 17.83 -1.61 -4.27
CA ALA A 82 19.19 -1.33 -4.73
C ALA A 82 19.50 -1.92 -6.13
N LEU A 83 18.77 -2.92 -6.58
CA LEU A 83 18.93 -3.50 -7.92
C LEU A 83 18.24 -2.67 -9.00
N HIS A 84 17.26 -1.86 -8.63
CA HIS A 84 16.46 -1.03 -9.53
C HIS A 84 16.35 0.42 -9.03
N PRO A 85 17.49 1.13 -8.87
CA PRO A 85 17.52 2.43 -8.20
C PRO A 85 16.82 3.55 -9.00
N ASN A 86 16.62 3.37 -10.29
CA ASN A 86 15.97 4.35 -11.16
C ASN A 86 14.48 4.07 -11.40
N ASP A 87 13.97 2.94 -10.87
CA ASP A 87 12.57 2.57 -11.01
C ASP A 87 11.74 3.15 -9.85
N LEU A 88 10.47 3.39 -10.13
CA LEU A 88 9.55 3.88 -9.10
C LEU A 88 9.24 2.79 -8.07
N VAL A 89 9.14 3.19 -6.81
CA VAL A 89 8.49 2.39 -5.78
C VAL A 89 6.99 2.61 -5.89
N SER A 90 6.22 1.54 -6.04
CA SER A 90 4.76 1.61 -6.18
C SER A 90 4.08 0.96 -4.98
N PHE A 91 3.06 1.63 -4.47
CA PHE A 91 2.23 1.17 -3.36
C PHE A 91 0.77 1.10 -3.79
N GLU A 92 0.10 0.04 -3.38
CA GLU A 92 -1.31 -0.22 -3.66
C GLU A 92 -2.00 -0.63 -2.37
N TYR A 93 -3.07 0.06 -2.01
CA TYR A 93 -3.89 -0.24 -0.84
C TYR A 93 -5.34 -0.37 -1.25
N THR A 94 -6.03 -1.38 -0.75
CA THR A 94 -7.49 -1.48 -0.82
C THR A 94 -8.06 -1.45 0.58
N PHE A 95 -8.97 -0.53 0.82
CA PHE A 95 -9.70 -0.38 2.08
C PHE A 95 -11.18 -0.65 1.88
N ARG A 96 -11.81 -1.22 2.90
CA ARG A 96 -13.27 -1.32 2.99
C ARG A 96 -13.78 -0.47 4.15
N PHE A 97 -14.71 0.43 3.85
CA PHE A 97 -15.42 1.29 4.78
C PHE A 97 -16.93 1.04 4.66
N GLY A 98 -17.47 0.16 5.52
CA GLY A 98 -18.84 -0.32 5.38
C GLY A 98 -19.00 -1.11 4.08
N THR A 99 -19.82 -0.60 3.15
CA THR A 99 -20.05 -1.16 1.82
C THR A 99 -19.10 -0.61 0.76
N ASN A 100 -18.46 0.54 1.00
CA ASN A 100 -17.60 1.21 0.04
C ASN A 100 -16.19 0.63 0.01
N ILE A 101 -15.63 0.55 -1.18
CA ILE A 101 -14.25 0.12 -1.44
C ILE A 101 -13.45 1.33 -1.92
N VAL A 102 -12.33 1.58 -1.27
CA VAL A 102 -11.38 2.63 -1.65
C VAL A 102 -10.07 1.98 -2.05
N ASP A 103 -9.69 2.13 -3.31
CA ASP A 103 -8.35 1.79 -3.78
C ASP A 103 -7.50 3.04 -3.82
N TYR A 104 -6.32 2.96 -3.22
CA TYR A 104 -5.36 4.04 -3.14
C TYR A 104 -4.01 3.60 -3.68
N TYR A 105 -3.55 4.30 -4.70
CA TYR A 105 -2.30 4.02 -5.40
C TYR A 105 -1.40 5.24 -5.33
N TYR A 106 -0.13 5.03 -5.08
CA TYR A 106 0.87 6.08 -5.27
C TYR A 106 2.24 5.50 -5.63
N SER A 107 3.06 6.32 -6.27
CA SER A 107 4.43 5.99 -6.58
C SER A 107 5.39 7.08 -6.15
N LYS A 108 6.62 6.67 -5.84
CA LYS A 108 7.70 7.55 -5.41
C LYS A 108 8.97 7.26 -6.19
N SER A 109 9.70 8.33 -6.52
CA SER A 109 11.09 8.27 -6.96
C SER A 109 12.03 8.74 -5.85
N ILE A 110 13.33 8.84 -6.16
CA ILE A 110 14.30 9.49 -5.26
C ILE A 110 13.99 10.99 -5.04
N TYR A 111 13.20 11.59 -5.91
CA TYR A 111 12.82 13.01 -5.83
C TYR A 111 11.52 13.25 -5.06
N GLY A 112 10.75 12.23 -4.79
CA GLY A 112 9.48 12.32 -4.08
C GLY A 112 8.33 11.59 -4.75
N ILE A 113 7.12 12.12 -4.58
CA ILE A 113 5.89 11.56 -5.12
C ILE A 113 5.81 11.85 -6.62
N GLU A 114 5.60 10.82 -7.44
CA GLU A 114 5.48 10.93 -8.89
C GLU A 114 4.02 10.78 -9.35
N SER A 115 3.28 9.88 -8.70
CA SER A 115 1.86 9.69 -9.02
C SER A 115 1.07 9.37 -7.77
N GLU A 116 -0.21 9.71 -7.80
CA GLU A 116 -1.17 9.42 -6.75
C GLU A 116 -2.56 9.25 -7.35
N LYS A 117 -3.31 8.23 -6.93
CA LYS A 117 -4.67 7.98 -7.43
C LYS A 117 -5.54 7.38 -6.34
N VAL A 118 -6.76 7.91 -6.23
CA VAL A 118 -7.82 7.38 -5.37
C VAL A 118 -9.00 6.96 -6.23
N VAL A 119 -9.47 5.74 -5.99
CA VAL A 119 -10.64 5.16 -6.66
C VAL A 119 -11.66 4.79 -5.59
N LEU A 120 -12.90 5.25 -5.73
CA LEU A 120 -14.01 4.92 -4.85
C LEU A 120 -15.03 4.10 -5.63
N ASP A 121 -15.28 2.87 -5.19
CA ASP A 121 -16.25 1.93 -5.80
C ASP A 121 -16.06 1.80 -7.32
N GLY A 122 -14.80 1.76 -7.77
CA GLY A 122 -14.42 1.63 -9.18
C GLY A 122 -14.36 2.94 -9.97
N ASN A 123 -14.76 4.09 -9.37
CA ASN A 123 -14.69 5.40 -10.01
C ASN A 123 -13.45 6.17 -9.53
N VAL A 124 -12.70 6.75 -10.45
CA VAL A 124 -11.55 7.61 -10.12
C VAL A 124 -12.07 8.91 -9.53
N VAL A 125 -11.67 9.21 -8.31
CA VAL A 125 -12.04 10.45 -7.60
C VAL A 125 -10.97 11.51 -7.75
N PHE A 126 -9.72 11.04 -7.71
CA PHE A 126 -8.55 11.88 -7.71
C PHE A 126 -7.42 11.16 -8.43
N ALA A 127 -6.71 11.85 -9.28
CA ALA A 127 -5.48 11.36 -9.89
C ALA A 127 -4.48 12.50 -10.09
N LEU A 128 -3.26 12.28 -9.64
CA LEU A 128 -2.09 13.11 -9.89
C LEU A 128 -1.09 12.26 -10.69
N ASP A 129 -0.67 12.75 -11.83
CA ASP A 129 0.37 12.14 -12.65
C ASP A 129 1.28 13.23 -13.22
N ASN A 130 2.56 13.18 -12.91
CA ASN A 130 3.58 14.11 -13.40
C ASN A 130 3.15 15.60 -13.32
N ASN A 131 2.61 16.04 -12.18
CA ASN A 131 2.05 17.38 -11.92
C ASN A 131 0.71 17.70 -12.63
N ASN A 132 0.11 16.75 -13.34
CA ASN A 132 -1.24 16.90 -13.88
C ASN A 132 -2.24 16.38 -12.84
N LEU A 133 -3.09 17.26 -12.34
CA LEU A 133 -4.13 16.94 -11.37
C LEU A 133 -5.46 16.79 -12.07
N THR A 134 -6.10 15.63 -11.90
CA THR A 134 -7.47 15.36 -12.31
C THR A 134 -8.31 15.09 -11.06
N ILE A 135 -9.42 15.83 -10.92
CA ILE A 135 -10.39 15.61 -9.85
C ILE A 135 -11.73 15.40 -10.52
N GLU A 136 -12.37 14.28 -10.26
CA GLU A 136 -13.76 14.05 -10.67
C GLU A 136 -14.69 14.45 -9.52
N SER A 137 -15.73 15.23 -9.81
CA SER A 137 -16.73 15.60 -8.83
C SER A 137 -17.52 14.35 -8.42
N LEU A 138 -17.50 14.01 -7.15
CA LEU A 138 -18.45 13.05 -6.59
C LEU A 138 -19.80 13.77 -6.47
N GLU A 139 -20.79 13.32 -7.22
CA GLU A 139 -22.18 13.64 -6.90
C GLU A 139 -22.59 12.77 -5.70
N PHE A 140 -22.86 13.42 -4.57
CA PHE A 140 -23.37 12.79 -3.37
C PHE A 140 -24.90 12.75 -3.38
#